data_7c72d64508ea35a61aff28410b341bcf
#
_entry.id   7c72d64508ea35a61aff28410b341bcf
#
_cell.length_a   1.000
_cell.length_b   1.000
_cell.length_c   1.000
_cell.angle_alpha   90.00
_cell.angle_beta   90.00
_cell.angle_gamma   90.00
#
_symmetry.space_group_name_H-M   'P 1'
#
loop_
_entity.id
_entity.type
_entity.pdbx_description
1 polymer ?
#
loop_
_entity_poly.entity_id
_entity_poly.type
_entity_poly.pdbx_seq_one_letter_code
_entity_poly.pdbx_strand_id
1 'polypeptide(L)'
;MLFPGWNCIFKLIHPVKTTLFQSFTKHQIATAIAVFFHAVGLVGLLYYDRGFFIQATPFNLLMSFALLLWTQEDKNISFFLFFGACFLTGFAAEVIGVNTGMLFGDYRYGDVLGYKAWGVPLLIGVNWFLIVYCCGISIHTLLRRLLNRLHENGGKPVPALKALSVIVDGASLAVFFDWLMEPVAVKLGYWTWAGDIPFFNYLCW
;
A
#
# COMPACT_ATOMS: atom_id res chain seq x y z
N MET A 1 -76.19 -6.64 -0.76
CA MET A 1 -75.70 -5.35 -0.36
C MET A 1 -74.72 -5.56 0.79
N LEU A 2 -73.44 -5.70 0.54
CA LEU A 2 -72.38 -5.83 1.54
C LEU A 2 -71.22 -4.94 1.14
N PHE A 3 -70.75 -4.16 2.06
CA PHE A 3 -69.87 -2.99 1.91
C PHE A 3 -68.49 -3.30 1.30
N PRO A 4 -68.02 -2.59 0.28
CA PRO A 4 -66.64 -2.65 -0.20
C PRO A 4 -65.83 -1.55 0.48
N GLY A 5 -65.14 -1.83 1.55
CA GLY A 5 -64.41 -0.74 2.23
C GLY A 5 -63.25 -1.13 3.16
N TRP A 6 -62.97 -2.44 3.33
CA TRP A 6 -62.01 -2.89 4.35
C TRP A 6 -60.65 -3.36 3.83
N ASN A 7 -60.40 -3.31 2.52
CA ASN A 7 -59.15 -3.80 1.93
C ASN A 7 -58.07 -2.70 1.72
N CYS A 8 -58.32 -1.45 2.15
CA CYS A 8 -57.35 -0.34 1.92
C CYS A 8 -56.42 -0.03 3.10
N ILE A 9 -56.66 -0.56 4.28
CA ILE A 9 -55.87 -0.17 5.48
C ILE A 9 -54.71 -1.11 5.75
N PHE A 10 -54.67 -2.34 5.16
CA PHE A 10 -53.57 -3.28 5.36
C PHE A 10 -52.39 -3.15 4.38
N LYS A 11 -52.39 -2.20 3.46
CA LYS A 11 -51.32 -1.99 2.47
C LYS A 11 -50.27 -0.93 2.84
N LEU A 12 -50.36 -0.37 4.05
CA LEU A 12 -49.45 0.71 4.51
C LEU A 12 -48.41 0.29 5.56
N ILE A 13 -48.33 -1.00 5.88
CA ILE A 13 -47.22 -1.50 6.68
C ILE A 13 -46.24 -2.20 5.73
N HIS A 14 -45.45 -1.41 4.99
CA HIS A 14 -44.20 -1.92 4.46
C HIS A 14 -43.30 -2.30 5.65
N PRO A 15 -42.85 -3.54 5.75
CA PRO A 15 -41.86 -3.86 6.76
C PRO A 15 -40.63 -2.97 6.45
N VAL A 16 -40.33 -2.04 7.33
CA VAL A 16 -39.03 -1.36 7.35
C VAL A 16 -38.03 -2.49 7.43
N LYS A 17 -37.41 -2.83 6.29
CA LYS A 17 -36.25 -3.72 6.30
C LYS A 17 -35.19 -3.01 7.13
N THR A 18 -35.11 -3.38 8.38
CA THR A 18 -33.99 -3.06 9.25
C THR A 18 -32.75 -3.73 8.68
N THR A 19 -32.11 -3.07 7.72
CA THR A 19 -30.76 -3.40 7.25
C THR A 19 -29.74 -2.97 8.31
N LEU A 20 -29.87 -3.53 9.53
CA LEU A 20 -28.97 -3.24 10.65
C LEU A 20 -27.65 -4.02 10.59
N PHE A 21 -27.47 -4.91 9.59
CA PHE A 21 -26.19 -5.58 9.32
C PHE A 21 -25.85 -5.45 7.84
N GLN A 22 -25.32 -4.29 7.46
CA GLN A 22 -24.61 -4.18 6.21
C GLN A 22 -23.34 -5.02 6.35
N SER A 23 -23.27 -6.17 5.66
CA SER A 23 -22.09 -7.02 5.69
C SER A 23 -20.89 -6.23 5.17
N PHE A 24 -19.85 -6.10 5.99
CA PHE A 24 -18.62 -5.43 5.57
C PHE A 24 -18.01 -6.13 4.36
N THR A 25 -17.57 -5.35 3.39
CA THR A 25 -16.83 -5.89 2.25
C THR A 25 -15.43 -6.35 2.68
N LYS A 26 -14.84 -7.31 1.92
CA LYS A 26 -13.46 -7.76 2.18
C LYS A 26 -12.45 -6.59 2.23
N HIS A 27 -12.66 -5.55 1.41
CA HIS A 27 -11.81 -4.35 1.39
C HIS A 27 -11.94 -3.54 2.68
N GLN A 28 -13.16 -3.34 3.19
CA GLN A 28 -13.37 -2.64 4.47
C GLN A 28 -12.76 -3.40 5.64
N ILE A 29 -12.91 -4.73 5.67
CA ILE A 29 -12.30 -5.57 6.71
C ILE A 29 -10.78 -5.49 6.63
N ALA A 30 -10.18 -5.65 5.46
CA ALA A 30 -8.74 -5.57 5.29
C ALA A 30 -8.19 -4.18 5.66
N THR A 31 -8.88 -3.10 5.28
CA THR A 31 -8.52 -1.75 5.68
C THR A 31 -8.59 -1.57 7.19
N ALA A 32 -9.65 -2.06 7.84
CA ALA A 32 -9.78 -1.98 9.30
C ALA A 32 -8.65 -2.74 10.01
N ILE A 33 -8.30 -3.94 9.54
CA ILE A 33 -7.18 -4.72 10.08
C ILE A 33 -5.86 -3.96 9.89
N ALA A 34 -5.58 -3.46 8.69
CA ALA A 34 -4.35 -2.72 8.41
C ALA A 34 -4.23 -1.48 9.31
N VAL A 35 -5.28 -0.65 9.38
CA VAL A 35 -5.30 0.54 10.23
C VAL A 35 -5.12 0.19 11.70
N PHE A 36 -5.82 -0.85 12.19
CA PHE A 36 -5.71 -1.30 13.57
C PHE A 36 -4.28 -1.71 13.93
N PHE A 37 -3.63 -2.56 13.13
CA PHE A 37 -2.27 -3.02 13.41
C PHE A 37 -1.24 -1.90 13.30
N HIS A 38 -1.39 -0.96 12.35
CA HIS A 38 -0.52 0.21 12.27
C HIS A 38 -0.72 1.16 13.47
N ALA A 39 -1.95 1.39 13.91
CA ALA A 39 -2.24 2.19 15.08
C ALA A 39 -1.67 1.56 16.36
N VAL A 40 -1.87 0.24 16.56
CA VAL A 40 -1.29 -0.51 17.67
C VAL A 40 0.25 -0.48 17.61
N GLY A 41 0.82 -0.66 16.42
CA GLY A 41 2.26 -0.56 16.20
C GLY A 41 2.81 0.82 16.58
N LEU A 42 2.16 1.89 16.14
CA LEU A 42 2.55 3.26 16.47
C LEU A 42 2.47 3.53 17.99
N VAL A 43 1.35 3.18 18.62
CA VAL A 43 1.18 3.35 20.08
C VAL A 43 2.21 2.52 20.84
N GLY A 44 2.46 1.29 20.41
CA GLY A 44 3.45 0.40 21.01
C GLY A 44 4.89 0.93 20.92
N LEU A 45 5.28 1.48 19.76
CA LEU A 45 6.59 2.11 19.53
C LEU A 45 6.80 3.35 20.40
N LEU A 46 5.74 4.14 20.64
CA LEU A 46 5.83 5.43 21.33
C LEU A 46 5.68 5.30 22.84
N TYR A 47 4.82 4.39 23.32
CA TYR A 47 4.35 4.42 24.72
C TYR A 47 4.48 3.11 25.47
N TYR A 48 4.89 2.00 24.82
CA TYR A 48 4.92 0.68 25.47
C TYR A 48 6.31 0.02 25.38
N ASP A 49 6.50 -0.93 24.49
CA ASP A 49 7.76 -1.65 24.29
C ASP A 49 8.30 -1.43 22.89
N ARG A 50 9.14 -0.41 22.76
CA ARG A 50 9.75 -0.06 21.47
C ARG A 50 10.53 -1.24 20.84
N GLY A 51 11.25 -2.03 21.65
CA GLY A 51 12.05 -3.16 21.17
C GLY A 51 11.16 -4.23 20.55
N PHE A 52 10.09 -4.64 21.24
CA PHE A 52 9.13 -5.60 20.74
C PHE A 52 8.47 -5.15 19.43
N PHE A 53 7.99 -3.91 19.38
CA PHE A 53 7.30 -3.39 18.19
C PHE A 53 8.22 -3.19 16.99
N ILE A 54 9.49 -2.84 17.20
CA ILE A 54 10.50 -2.85 16.13
C ILE A 54 10.65 -4.26 15.56
N GLN A 55 10.83 -5.28 16.42
CA GLN A 55 10.98 -6.67 15.99
C GLN A 55 9.70 -7.25 15.34
N ALA A 56 8.54 -6.68 15.60
CA ALA A 56 7.28 -7.06 14.97
C ALA A 56 7.07 -6.47 13.55
N THR A 57 7.94 -5.57 13.10
CA THR A 57 7.83 -4.94 11.77
C THR A 57 7.78 -5.93 10.61
N PRO A 58 8.60 -7.00 10.54
CA PRO A 58 8.49 -8.00 9.48
C PRO A 58 7.11 -8.64 9.40
N PHE A 59 6.51 -8.93 10.56
CA PHE A 59 5.15 -9.47 10.61
C PHE A 59 4.13 -8.48 10.04
N ASN A 60 4.23 -7.20 10.40
CA ASN A 60 3.32 -6.16 9.90
C ASN A 60 3.43 -5.98 8.37
N LEU A 61 4.64 -6.03 7.81
CA LEU A 61 4.86 -5.99 6.36
C LEU A 61 4.28 -7.21 5.65
N LEU A 62 4.52 -8.42 6.17
CA LEU A 62 3.95 -9.66 5.63
C LEU A 62 2.42 -9.68 5.75
N MET A 63 1.87 -9.19 6.84
CA MET A 63 0.42 -9.05 7.02
C MET A 63 -0.15 -8.07 5.98
N SER A 64 0.49 -6.93 5.76
CA SER A 64 0.06 -5.96 4.74
C SER A 64 0.06 -6.59 3.35
N PHE A 65 1.09 -7.37 3.01
CA PHE A 65 1.16 -8.14 1.78
C PHE A 65 0.03 -9.19 1.68
N ALA A 66 -0.21 -9.94 2.75
CA ALA A 66 -1.30 -10.93 2.79
C ALA A 66 -2.68 -10.28 2.63
N LEU A 67 -2.92 -9.12 3.26
CA LEU A 67 -4.17 -8.36 3.10
C LEU A 67 -4.33 -7.86 1.66
N LEU A 68 -3.25 -7.39 1.03
CA LEU A 68 -3.26 -7.00 -0.37
C LEU A 68 -3.62 -8.20 -1.27
N LEU A 69 -2.96 -9.34 -1.08
CA LEU A 69 -3.27 -10.56 -1.81
C LEU A 69 -4.71 -11.02 -1.59
N TRP A 70 -5.22 -10.94 -0.37
CA TRP A 70 -6.60 -11.32 -0.06
C TRP A 70 -7.62 -10.44 -0.77
N THR A 71 -7.38 -9.14 -0.81
CA THR A 71 -8.28 -8.16 -1.43
C THR A 71 -8.19 -8.11 -2.95
N GLN A 72 -7.04 -8.47 -3.53
CA GLN A 72 -6.84 -8.50 -4.98
C GLN A 72 -7.89 -9.41 -5.66
N GLU A 73 -8.62 -8.85 -6.61
CA GLU A 73 -9.69 -9.57 -7.32
C GLU A 73 -9.11 -10.42 -8.45
N ASP A 74 -8.32 -9.82 -9.32
CA ASP A 74 -7.72 -10.47 -10.49
C ASP A 74 -6.31 -11.01 -10.15
N LYS A 75 -6.27 -12.24 -9.58
CA LYS A 75 -5.02 -12.97 -9.32
C LYS A 75 -4.59 -13.78 -10.56
N ASN A 76 -4.40 -13.06 -11.67
CA ASN A 76 -3.96 -13.66 -12.93
C ASN A 76 -2.43 -13.69 -13.05
N ILE A 77 -1.94 -14.33 -14.12
CA ILE A 77 -0.50 -14.44 -14.36
C ILE A 77 0.19 -13.05 -14.44
N SER A 78 -0.49 -12.06 -15.02
CA SER A 78 0.07 -10.69 -15.14
C SER A 78 0.29 -10.04 -13.78
N PHE A 79 -0.59 -10.26 -12.81
CA PHE A 79 -0.40 -9.79 -11.44
C PHE A 79 0.84 -10.42 -10.79
N PHE A 80 1.01 -11.74 -10.93
CA PHE A 80 2.18 -12.42 -10.36
C PHE A 80 3.48 -12.08 -11.09
N LEU A 81 3.44 -11.87 -12.41
CA LEU A 81 4.59 -11.37 -13.16
C LEU A 81 4.98 -9.95 -12.72
N PHE A 82 3.99 -9.09 -12.48
CA PHE A 82 4.22 -7.75 -11.95
C PHE A 82 4.81 -7.80 -10.53
N PHE A 83 4.27 -8.66 -9.65
CA PHE A 83 4.87 -8.90 -8.33
C PHE A 83 6.33 -9.34 -8.45
N GLY A 84 6.59 -10.36 -9.28
CA GLY A 84 7.95 -10.86 -9.50
C GLY A 84 8.89 -9.79 -10.07
N ALA A 85 8.42 -8.97 -11.02
CA ALA A 85 9.20 -7.89 -11.59
C ALA A 85 9.56 -6.83 -10.52
N CYS A 86 8.59 -6.36 -9.73
CA CYS A 86 8.85 -5.40 -8.65
C CYS A 86 9.80 -5.97 -7.59
N PHE A 87 9.56 -7.22 -7.18
CA PHE A 87 10.42 -7.91 -6.20
C PHE A 87 11.86 -8.01 -6.70
N LEU A 88 12.06 -8.56 -7.89
CA LEU A 88 13.39 -8.82 -8.43
C LEU A 88 14.15 -7.53 -8.76
N THR A 89 13.48 -6.55 -9.37
CA THR A 89 14.11 -5.27 -9.72
C THR A 89 14.49 -4.50 -8.47
N GLY A 90 13.56 -4.36 -7.51
CA GLY A 90 13.83 -3.67 -6.26
C GLY A 90 14.91 -4.37 -5.44
N PHE A 91 14.80 -5.68 -5.26
CA PHE A 91 15.81 -6.44 -4.53
C PHE A 91 17.21 -6.39 -5.19
N ALA A 92 17.28 -6.48 -6.52
CA ALA A 92 18.54 -6.36 -7.25
C ALA A 92 19.15 -4.95 -7.13
N ALA A 93 18.33 -3.89 -7.22
CA ALA A 93 18.77 -2.52 -7.00
C ALA A 93 19.39 -2.33 -5.60
N GLU A 94 18.73 -2.88 -4.58
CA GLU A 94 19.23 -2.85 -3.20
C GLU A 94 20.54 -3.63 -3.02
N VAL A 95 20.64 -4.82 -3.64
CA VAL A 95 21.88 -5.62 -3.61
C VAL A 95 23.03 -4.85 -4.26
N ILE A 96 22.78 -4.20 -5.40
CA ILE A 96 23.79 -3.34 -6.05
C ILE A 96 24.12 -2.16 -5.13
N GLY A 97 23.12 -1.47 -4.56
CA GLY A 97 23.31 -0.35 -3.65
C GLY A 97 24.20 -0.70 -2.46
N VAL A 98 23.79 -1.70 -1.68
CA VAL A 98 24.48 -2.14 -0.44
C VAL A 98 25.92 -2.61 -0.72
N ASN A 99 26.16 -3.29 -1.84
CA ASN A 99 27.48 -3.89 -2.10
C ASN A 99 28.43 -2.98 -2.88
N THR A 100 27.94 -1.94 -3.54
CA THR A 100 28.78 -1.08 -4.41
C THR A 100 28.69 0.41 -4.07
N GLY A 101 27.68 0.86 -3.35
CA GLY A 101 27.38 2.27 -3.14
C GLY A 101 26.97 3.03 -4.42
N MET A 102 26.83 2.34 -5.57
CA MET A 102 26.51 2.97 -6.87
C MET A 102 25.05 3.40 -6.98
N LEU A 103 24.15 2.74 -6.24
CA LEU A 103 22.76 3.11 -6.14
C LEU A 103 22.46 3.51 -4.69
N PHE A 104 21.58 4.49 -4.52
CA PHE A 104 21.14 5.04 -3.25
C PHE A 104 22.24 5.75 -2.45
N GLY A 105 23.44 5.21 -2.35
CA GLY A 105 24.58 5.68 -1.55
C GLY A 105 25.19 4.57 -0.68
N ASP A 106 25.95 4.93 0.34
CA ASP A 106 26.59 3.96 1.26
C ASP A 106 25.75 3.75 2.51
N TYR A 107 25.08 2.60 2.58
CA TYR A 107 24.21 2.20 3.69
C TYR A 107 24.26 0.70 3.93
N ARG A 108 23.76 0.28 5.09
CA ARG A 108 23.71 -1.15 5.48
C ARG A 108 22.42 -1.45 6.22
N TYR A 109 21.80 -2.58 5.93
CA TYR A 109 20.64 -3.05 6.66
C TYR A 109 20.98 -3.59 8.05
N GLY A 110 20.20 -3.18 9.06
CA GLY A 110 20.16 -3.78 10.40
C GLY A 110 19.51 -5.19 10.37
N ASP A 111 19.43 -5.85 11.51
CA ASP A 111 18.96 -7.25 11.60
C ASP A 111 17.45 -7.39 11.83
N VAL A 112 16.74 -6.27 11.95
CA VAL A 112 15.30 -6.22 12.27
C VAL A 112 14.44 -6.87 11.19
N LEU A 113 14.79 -6.70 9.90
CA LEU A 113 13.98 -7.14 8.76
C LEU A 113 14.18 -8.61 8.39
N GLY A 114 14.85 -9.38 9.22
CA GLY A 114 14.99 -10.83 9.10
C GLY A 114 16.12 -11.29 8.18
N TYR A 115 15.92 -12.46 7.55
CA TYR A 115 16.97 -13.12 6.76
C TYR A 115 17.43 -12.27 5.58
N LYS A 116 18.76 -12.15 5.45
CA LYS A 116 19.44 -11.37 4.39
C LYS A 116 20.10 -12.31 3.36
N ALA A 117 19.98 -11.93 2.09
CA ALA A 117 20.79 -12.45 1.01
C ALA A 117 21.61 -11.29 0.41
N TRP A 118 22.90 -11.48 0.24
CA TRP A 118 23.85 -10.44 -0.21
C TRP A 118 23.75 -9.12 0.57
N GLY A 119 23.53 -9.19 1.87
CA GLY A 119 23.42 -8.03 2.75
C GLY A 119 22.04 -7.36 2.80
N VAL A 120 21.09 -7.79 1.97
CA VAL A 120 19.73 -7.22 1.85
C VAL A 120 18.69 -8.19 2.40
N PRO A 121 17.78 -7.77 3.30
CA PRO A 121 16.69 -8.60 3.75
C PRO A 121 15.74 -8.99 2.60
N LEU A 122 15.36 -10.27 2.50
CA LEU A 122 14.43 -10.73 1.43
C LEU A 122 13.08 -10.00 1.48
N LEU A 123 12.67 -9.57 2.66
CA LEU A 123 11.44 -8.81 2.86
C LEU A 123 11.41 -7.48 2.10
N ILE A 124 12.58 -6.92 1.79
CA ILE A 124 12.69 -5.67 1.02
C ILE A 124 12.11 -5.82 -0.39
N GLY A 125 12.30 -6.98 -1.04
CA GLY A 125 11.64 -7.22 -2.34
C GLY A 125 10.11 -7.21 -2.25
N VAL A 126 9.54 -7.74 -1.16
CA VAL A 126 8.10 -7.65 -0.89
C VAL A 126 7.69 -6.19 -0.65
N ASN A 127 8.50 -5.44 0.11
CA ASN A 127 8.23 -4.04 0.39
C ASN A 127 8.24 -3.17 -0.87
N TRP A 128 9.20 -3.39 -1.79
CA TRP A 128 9.22 -2.74 -3.10
C TRP A 128 7.92 -2.95 -3.87
N PHE A 129 7.44 -4.19 -3.92
CA PHE A 129 6.14 -4.46 -4.55
C PHE A 129 4.99 -3.72 -3.85
N LEU A 130 4.92 -3.74 -2.52
CA LEU A 130 3.88 -3.05 -1.76
C LEU A 130 3.86 -1.55 -2.09
N ILE A 131 5.01 -0.89 -2.08
CA ILE A 131 5.13 0.54 -2.35
C ILE A 131 4.71 0.85 -3.79
N VAL A 132 5.31 0.17 -4.78
CA VAL A 132 5.02 0.40 -6.20
C VAL A 132 3.54 0.14 -6.51
N TYR A 133 2.97 -0.96 -5.98
CA TYR A 133 1.57 -1.28 -6.17
C TYR A 133 0.64 -0.24 -5.54
N CYS A 134 0.87 0.10 -4.26
CA CYS A 134 0.01 1.05 -3.54
C CYS A 134 0.09 2.46 -4.14
N CYS A 135 1.28 2.94 -4.49
CA CYS A 135 1.44 4.24 -5.14
C CYS A 135 0.79 4.26 -6.53
N GLY A 136 1.05 3.24 -7.34
CA GLY A 136 0.49 3.14 -8.70
C GLY A 136 -1.04 3.06 -8.69
N ILE A 137 -1.65 2.21 -7.84
CA ILE A 137 -3.12 2.09 -7.78
C ILE A 137 -3.77 3.34 -7.20
N SER A 138 -3.12 4.04 -6.28
CA SER A 138 -3.62 5.29 -5.71
C SER A 138 -3.71 6.37 -6.78
N ILE A 139 -2.65 6.59 -7.54
CA ILE A 139 -2.62 7.55 -8.64
C ILE A 139 -3.57 7.13 -9.76
N HIS A 140 -3.59 5.86 -10.15
CA HIS A 140 -4.53 5.35 -11.16
C HIS A 140 -6.00 5.65 -10.76
N THR A 141 -6.34 5.42 -9.50
CA THR A 141 -7.70 5.64 -8.99
C THR A 141 -8.05 7.12 -8.94
N LEU A 142 -7.12 7.96 -8.52
CA LEU A 142 -7.28 9.41 -8.51
C LEU A 142 -7.51 9.95 -9.92
N LEU A 143 -6.63 9.60 -10.86
CA LEU A 143 -6.74 10.01 -12.26
C LEU A 143 -8.04 9.53 -12.90
N ARG A 144 -8.46 8.29 -12.63
CA ARG A 144 -9.74 7.78 -13.12
C ARG A 144 -10.91 8.64 -12.66
N ARG A 145 -10.94 9.05 -11.40
CA ARG A 145 -11.99 9.93 -10.85
C ARG A 145 -11.97 11.32 -11.49
N LEU A 146 -10.78 11.90 -11.67
CA LEU A 146 -10.63 13.22 -12.30
C LEU A 146 -11.02 13.18 -13.79
N LEU A 147 -10.55 12.19 -14.53
CA LEU A 147 -10.85 12.03 -15.94
C LEU A 147 -12.35 11.76 -16.20
N ASN A 148 -13.02 10.98 -15.36
CA ASN A 148 -14.46 10.78 -15.48
C ASN A 148 -15.21 12.10 -15.37
N ARG A 149 -14.85 12.98 -14.42
CA ARG A 149 -15.44 14.33 -14.30
C ARG A 149 -15.18 15.20 -15.54
N LEU A 150 -13.99 15.09 -16.14
CA LEU A 150 -13.65 15.83 -17.36
C LEU A 150 -14.39 15.30 -18.59
N HIS A 151 -14.65 13.98 -18.68
CA HIS A 151 -15.46 13.37 -19.76
C HIS A 151 -16.92 13.83 -19.73
N GLU A 152 -17.49 13.98 -18.54
CA GLU A 152 -18.83 14.57 -18.39
C GLU A 152 -18.89 15.99 -19.00
N ASN A 153 -17.75 16.69 -19.10
CA ASN A 153 -17.60 18.01 -19.71
C ASN A 153 -17.08 17.96 -21.17
N GLY A 154 -17.13 16.80 -21.85
CA GLY A 154 -16.79 16.66 -23.27
C GLY A 154 -15.31 16.43 -23.60
N GLY A 155 -14.45 16.17 -22.60
CA GLY A 155 -13.03 15.85 -22.80
C GLY A 155 -12.83 14.45 -23.42
N LYS A 156 -11.83 14.30 -24.31
CA LYS A 156 -11.46 12.99 -24.89
C LYS A 156 -10.40 12.30 -24.05
N PRO A 157 -10.51 10.97 -23.81
CA PRO A 157 -9.49 10.23 -23.10
C PRO A 157 -8.20 10.14 -23.90
N VAL A 158 -7.05 10.36 -23.22
CA VAL A 158 -5.73 10.15 -23.80
C VAL A 158 -5.03 9.02 -22.98
N PRO A 159 -5.16 7.75 -23.40
CA PRO A 159 -4.66 6.61 -22.61
C PRO A 159 -3.16 6.68 -22.33
N ALA A 160 -2.36 7.14 -23.31
CA ALA A 160 -0.92 7.27 -23.15
C ALA A 160 -0.55 8.30 -22.07
N LEU A 161 -1.24 9.45 -22.03
CA LEU A 161 -1.03 10.46 -21.00
C LEU A 161 -1.40 9.93 -19.62
N LYS A 162 -2.50 9.18 -19.52
CA LYS A 162 -2.89 8.52 -18.26
C LYS A 162 -1.82 7.52 -17.79
N ALA A 163 -1.29 6.70 -18.69
CA ALA A 163 -0.25 5.75 -18.34
C ALA A 163 1.03 6.47 -17.87
N LEU A 164 1.45 7.52 -18.58
CA LEU A 164 2.60 8.33 -18.21
C LEU A 164 2.40 8.99 -16.82
N SER A 165 1.24 9.58 -16.57
CA SER A 165 0.93 10.17 -15.25
C SER A 165 0.95 9.11 -14.14
N VAL A 166 0.43 7.89 -14.37
CA VAL A 166 0.50 6.82 -13.35
C VAL A 166 1.95 6.47 -13.03
N ILE A 167 2.84 6.45 -14.04
CA ILE A 167 4.26 6.15 -13.85
C ILE A 167 4.95 7.30 -13.10
N VAL A 168 4.86 8.52 -13.60
CA VAL A 168 5.58 9.68 -13.06
C VAL A 168 5.04 10.08 -11.69
N ASP A 169 3.72 10.22 -11.55
CA ASP A 169 3.11 10.64 -10.29
C ASP A 169 3.18 9.51 -9.24
N GLY A 170 3.10 8.24 -9.68
CA GLY A 170 3.29 7.07 -8.82
C GLY A 170 4.72 6.97 -8.27
N ALA A 171 5.72 7.18 -9.13
CA ALA A 171 7.12 7.25 -8.71
C ALA A 171 7.35 8.43 -7.76
N SER A 172 6.82 9.62 -8.07
CA SER A 172 6.91 10.80 -7.21
C SER A 172 6.28 10.55 -5.82
N LEU A 173 5.16 9.83 -5.77
CA LEU A 173 4.52 9.46 -4.51
C LEU A 173 5.38 8.45 -3.72
N ALA A 174 6.07 7.51 -4.41
CA ALA A 174 6.98 6.57 -3.78
C ALA A 174 8.22 7.29 -3.21
N VAL A 175 8.81 8.23 -3.95
CA VAL A 175 9.91 9.10 -3.47
C VAL A 175 9.49 9.91 -2.24
N PHE A 176 8.30 10.49 -2.28
CA PHE A 176 7.77 11.25 -1.13
C PHE A 176 7.57 10.35 0.09
N PHE A 177 7.09 9.14 -0.10
CA PHE A 177 6.95 8.15 0.97
C PHE A 177 8.33 7.79 1.56
N ASP A 178 9.32 7.51 0.70
CA ASP A 178 10.69 7.21 1.12
C ASP A 178 11.29 8.36 1.93
N TRP A 179 11.15 9.59 1.45
CA TRP A 179 11.62 10.78 2.16
C TRP A 179 11.03 10.92 3.57
N LEU A 180 9.75 10.58 3.76
CA LEU A 180 9.12 10.59 5.09
C LEU A 180 9.57 9.41 5.96
N MET A 181 9.81 8.26 5.35
CA MET A 181 10.16 7.02 6.04
C MET A 181 11.62 7.00 6.49
N GLU A 182 12.54 7.51 5.68
CA GLU A 182 13.99 7.43 5.90
C GLU A 182 14.43 7.80 7.33
N PRO A 183 14.11 9.00 7.87
CA PRO A 183 14.59 9.38 9.20
C PRO A 183 14.02 8.50 10.31
N VAL A 184 12.83 7.92 10.08
CA VAL A 184 12.20 7.01 11.04
C VAL A 184 12.86 5.63 10.97
N ALA A 185 13.10 5.12 9.80
CA ALA A 185 13.73 3.82 9.57
C ALA A 185 15.15 3.75 10.13
N VAL A 186 15.95 4.79 9.88
CA VAL A 186 17.30 4.95 10.49
C VAL A 186 17.21 4.99 12.02
N LYS A 187 16.29 5.79 12.58
CA LYS A 187 16.10 5.89 14.02
C LYS A 187 15.63 4.59 14.68
N LEU A 188 14.93 3.73 13.92
CA LEU A 188 14.46 2.42 14.38
C LEU A 188 15.48 1.29 14.09
N GLY A 189 16.59 1.60 13.42
CA GLY A 189 17.68 0.65 13.16
C GLY A 189 17.36 -0.35 12.05
N TYR A 190 16.45 -0.02 11.12
CA TYR A 190 16.20 -0.85 9.94
C TYR A 190 17.37 -0.84 8.98
N TRP A 191 18.00 0.33 8.83
CA TRP A 191 19.29 0.51 8.14
C TRP A 191 20.04 1.72 8.71
N THR A 192 21.30 1.83 8.34
CA THR A 192 22.18 2.93 8.74
C THR A 192 22.94 3.43 7.52
N TRP A 193 23.11 4.74 7.40
CA TRP A 193 23.93 5.40 6.39
C TRP A 193 25.33 5.63 6.93
N ALA A 194 26.35 5.64 6.05
CA ALA A 194 27.72 6.01 6.43
C ALA A 194 27.88 7.50 6.77
N GLY A 195 26.92 8.32 6.35
CA GLY A 195 26.81 9.75 6.63
C GLY A 195 25.37 10.21 6.61
N ASP A 196 25.13 11.42 6.11
CA ASP A 196 23.77 11.92 5.88
C ASP A 196 23.11 11.16 4.73
N ILE A 197 21.78 11.12 4.73
CA ILE A 197 21.00 10.51 3.64
C ILE A 197 21.25 11.31 2.36
N PRO A 198 21.88 10.71 1.32
CA PRO A 198 22.25 11.49 0.14
C PRO A 198 21.01 11.81 -0.71
N PHE A 199 21.01 13.00 -1.33
CA PHE A 199 19.95 13.35 -2.29
C PHE A 199 19.82 12.32 -3.42
N PHE A 200 20.93 11.70 -3.79
CA PHE A 200 20.99 10.64 -4.80
C PHE A 200 20.10 9.43 -4.46
N ASN A 201 19.86 9.14 -3.17
CA ASN A 201 18.87 8.13 -2.76
C ASN A 201 17.51 8.39 -3.43
N TYR A 202 17.02 9.61 -3.33
CA TYR A 202 15.71 10.00 -3.86
C TYR A 202 15.64 10.02 -5.40
N LEU A 203 16.77 10.16 -6.07
CA LEU A 203 16.85 10.04 -7.54
C LEU A 203 16.83 8.58 -8.00
N CYS A 204 17.29 7.65 -7.17
CA CYS A 204 17.29 6.21 -7.46
C CYS A 204 15.89 5.59 -7.28
N TRP A 205 15.08 6.18 -6.44
CA TRP A 205 13.68 5.79 -6.26
C TRP A 205 12.82 6.20 -7.45
#